data_2f72512c802e28a6f1fbba38b0f9d14d
#
_entry.id   2f72512c802e28a6f1fbba38b0f9d14d
#
_cell.length_a   1.000
_cell.length_b   1.000
_cell.length_c   1.000
_cell.angle_alpha   90.00
_cell.angle_beta   90.00
_cell.angle_gamma   90.00
#
_symmetry.space_group_name_H-M   'P 1'
#
loop_
_entity.id
_entity.type
_entity.pdbx_description
1 polymer ?
#
loop_
_entity_poly.entity_id
_entity_poly.type
_entity_poly.pdbx_seq_one_letter_code
_entity_poly.pdbx_strand_id
1 'polypeptide(L)'
;MRSSSPHSRPKDNAPGPDSGPQDHCRPSDHCPGRLIVLGLGPGQRELLAPMAHQALSTAQAIVGYNRYLDLVDPELLADKIVFSSPMTKEVERTAQAVDYALQGLDTCVVSSGDSGIYGMAGLVLEYLERKNLDQHLDLEIIPGIPALAAAAALLGAPLMHDFASISL
;
A
#
# COMPACT_ATOMS: atom_id res chain seq x y z
N MET A 1 -69.19 24.14 -7.17
CA MET A 1 -68.88 22.94 -7.94
C MET A 1 -67.65 23.19 -8.79
N ARG A 2 -66.50 22.79 -8.34
CA ARG A 2 -65.31 22.58 -9.20
C ARG A 2 -64.50 21.44 -8.54
N SER A 3 -64.45 20.29 -9.23
CA SER A 3 -63.73 19.10 -8.85
C SER A 3 -62.22 19.30 -9.03
N SER A 4 -61.45 19.03 -8.01
CA SER A 4 -59.98 18.97 -8.02
C SER A 4 -59.56 17.50 -8.12
N SER A 5 -58.90 17.16 -9.22
CA SER A 5 -58.26 15.86 -9.44
C SER A 5 -56.95 15.76 -8.64
N PRO A 6 -56.56 14.60 -8.14
CA PRO A 6 -55.31 14.42 -7.40
C PRO A 6 -54.11 14.22 -8.37
N HIS A 7 -53.07 14.99 -8.15
CA HIS A 7 -51.75 14.83 -8.79
C HIS A 7 -51.10 13.53 -8.34
N SER A 8 -50.83 12.66 -9.27
CA SER A 8 -49.99 11.48 -9.08
C SER A 8 -48.50 11.91 -8.96
N ARG A 9 -47.88 11.53 -7.85
CA ARG A 9 -46.40 11.66 -7.64
C ARG A 9 -45.67 10.66 -8.54
N PRO A 10 -44.49 11.04 -9.11
CA PRO A 10 -43.60 10.10 -9.75
C PRO A 10 -42.99 9.14 -8.74
N LYS A 11 -42.87 7.88 -9.12
CA LYS A 11 -42.17 6.83 -8.35
C LYS A 11 -40.68 7.10 -8.35
N ASP A 12 -40.13 7.29 -7.17
CA ASP A 12 -38.65 7.33 -6.96
C ASP A 12 -38.07 5.98 -7.35
N ASN A 13 -37.25 6.00 -8.39
CA ASN A 13 -36.38 4.90 -8.75
C ASN A 13 -35.22 4.88 -7.72
N ALA A 14 -35.26 3.98 -6.77
CA ALA A 14 -34.12 3.67 -5.94
C ALA A 14 -32.99 3.07 -6.81
N PRO A 15 -31.73 3.51 -6.64
CA PRO A 15 -30.62 2.86 -7.28
C PRO A 15 -30.46 1.43 -6.74
N GLY A 16 -30.31 0.47 -7.64
CA GLY A 16 -30.05 -0.92 -7.31
C GLY A 16 -28.72 -1.11 -6.59
N PRO A 17 -28.48 -2.28 -5.97
CA PRO A 17 -27.27 -2.53 -5.21
C PRO A 17 -26.02 -2.40 -6.08
N ASP A 18 -25.08 -1.62 -5.56
CA ASP A 18 -23.76 -1.34 -6.09
C ASP A 18 -23.06 -2.66 -6.45
N SER A 19 -22.81 -2.85 -7.73
CA SER A 19 -21.99 -3.96 -8.22
C SER A 19 -20.55 -3.65 -7.82
N GLY A 20 -20.02 -4.36 -6.82
CA GLY A 20 -18.61 -4.31 -6.45
C GLY A 20 -17.68 -4.53 -7.65
N PRO A 21 -16.39 -4.21 -7.52
CA PRO A 21 -15.44 -4.27 -8.61
C PRO A 21 -15.47 -5.66 -9.25
N GLN A 22 -15.88 -5.70 -10.52
CA GLN A 22 -15.94 -6.93 -11.30
C GLN A 22 -14.52 -7.32 -11.68
N ASP A 23 -14.12 -8.47 -11.21
CA ASP A 23 -12.91 -9.19 -11.57
C ASP A 23 -12.86 -9.37 -13.11
N HIS A 24 -12.08 -8.55 -13.80
CA HIS A 24 -12.02 -8.53 -15.26
C HIS A 24 -10.97 -9.49 -15.84
N CYS A 25 -10.45 -10.40 -15.03
CA CYS A 25 -9.48 -11.38 -15.47
C CYS A 25 -10.18 -12.63 -16.04
N ARG A 26 -9.92 -12.94 -17.31
CA ARG A 26 -10.41 -14.18 -17.92
C ARG A 26 -9.56 -15.36 -17.45
N PRO A 27 -10.11 -16.58 -17.35
CA PRO A 27 -9.39 -17.76 -16.86
C PRO A 27 -8.15 -18.19 -17.67
N SER A 28 -7.89 -17.54 -18.81
CA SER A 28 -6.75 -17.80 -19.70
C SER A 28 -5.63 -16.78 -19.61
N ASP A 29 -5.85 -15.65 -18.93
CA ASP A 29 -4.88 -14.58 -18.82
C ASP A 29 -4.18 -14.68 -17.46
N HIS A 30 -2.85 -14.61 -17.48
CA HIS A 30 -2.04 -14.54 -16.27
C HIS A 30 -2.34 -13.21 -15.58
N CYS A 31 -3.22 -13.24 -14.56
CA CYS A 31 -3.56 -12.03 -13.82
C CYS A 31 -2.36 -11.60 -12.99
N PRO A 32 -1.95 -10.33 -13.09
CA PRO A 32 -0.93 -9.81 -12.19
C PRO A 32 -1.37 -9.93 -10.72
N GLY A 33 -0.42 -10.15 -9.84
CA GLY A 33 -0.63 -9.99 -8.41
C GLY A 33 -0.69 -8.52 -8.01
N ARG A 34 -1.05 -8.26 -6.76
CA ARG A 34 -1.07 -6.90 -6.21
C ARG A 34 0.34 -6.45 -5.87
N LEU A 35 0.63 -5.18 -6.09
CA LEU A 35 1.83 -4.51 -5.62
C LEU A 35 1.49 -3.63 -4.43
N ILE A 36 1.99 -3.97 -3.25
CA ILE A 36 1.65 -3.30 -2.00
C ILE A 36 2.88 -2.60 -1.45
N VAL A 37 2.84 -1.28 -1.33
CA VAL A 37 3.93 -0.49 -0.73
C VAL A 37 3.53 -0.08 0.67
N LEU A 38 4.25 -0.55 1.68
CA LEU A 38 3.84 -0.35 3.06
C LEU A 38 4.92 0.20 3.97
N GLY A 39 4.48 0.92 5.00
CA GLY A 39 5.30 1.40 6.10
C GLY A 39 5.28 0.44 7.29
N LEU A 40 6.47 0.06 7.77
CA LEU A 40 6.63 -0.82 8.94
C LEU A 40 6.46 -0.10 10.28
N GLY A 41 6.28 1.23 10.25
CA GLY A 41 6.37 2.02 11.46
C GLY A 41 7.81 2.16 11.98
N PRO A 42 8.00 2.57 13.24
CA PRO A 42 9.32 2.85 13.83
C PRO A 42 10.11 1.60 14.24
N GLY A 43 9.62 0.40 13.95
CA GLY A 43 10.30 -0.87 14.19
C GLY A 43 9.78 -1.66 15.40
N GLN A 44 8.82 -1.13 16.13
CA GLN A 44 8.14 -1.85 17.23
C GLN A 44 6.92 -2.60 16.66
N ARG A 45 6.76 -3.86 17.07
CA ARG A 45 5.67 -4.72 16.58
C ARG A 45 4.28 -4.13 16.86
N GLU A 46 4.11 -3.53 18.03
CA GLU A 46 2.87 -2.91 18.48
C GLU A 46 2.49 -1.64 17.67
N LEU A 47 3.45 -1.08 16.95
CA LEU A 47 3.28 0.10 16.11
C LEU A 47 3.17 -0.23 14.61
N LEU A 48 3.18 -1.52 14.25
CA LEU A 48 2.86 -1.98 12.90
C LEU A 48 1.35 -1.86 12.69
N ALA A 49 0.94 -1.15 11.63
CA ALA A 49 -0.47 -1.01 11.32
C ALA A 49 -1.12 -2.38 11.02
N PRO A 50 -2.36 -2.65 11.49
CA PRO A 50 -3.03 -3.92 11.22
C PRO A 50 -3.13 -4.27 9.74
N MET A 51 -3.37 -3.29 8.86
CA MET A 51 -3.38 -3.49 7.42
C MET A 51 -2.01 -3.93 6.88
N ALA A 52 -0.92 -3.33 7.37
CA ALA A 52 0.43 -3.71 6.99
C ALA A 52 0.77 -5.14 7.45
N HIS A 53 0.37 -5.51 8.67
CA HIS A 53 0.50 -6.87 9.18
C HIS A 53 -0.26 -7.87 8.30
N GLN A 54 -1.51 -7.56 7.94
CA GLN A 54 -2.33 -8.41 7.07
C GLN A 54 -1.70 -8.56 5.69
N ALA A 55 -1.25 -7.46 5.08
CA ALA A 55 -0.58 -7.49 3.78
C ALA A 55 0.68 -8.37 3.81
N LEU A 56 1.53 -8.18 4.83
CA LEU A 56 2.71 -9.02 5.04
C LEU A 56 2.35 -10.49 5.23
N SER A 57 1.27 -10.80 5.95
CA SER A 57 0.85 -12.19 6.20
C SER A 57 0.41 -12.91 4.93
N THR A 58 -0.28 -12.21 4.03
CA THR A 58 -0.88 -12.80 2.81
C THR A 58 0.01 -12.74 1.58
N ALA A 59 1.00 -11.85 1.53
CA ALA A 59 1.91 -11.72 0.40
C ALA A 59 2.73 -12.99 0.15
N GLN A 60 3.04 -13.26 -1.12
CA GLN A 60 3.95 -14.33 -1.53
C GLN A 60 5.40 -13.83 -1.68
N ALA A 61 5.58 -12.54 -1.97
CA ALA A 61 6.90 -11.93 -2.07
C ALA A 61 7.02 -10.68 -1.18
N ILE A 62 8.18 -10.50 -0.56
CA ILE A 62 8.51 -9.34 0.25
C ILE A 62 9.84 -8.77 -0.21
N VAL A 63 9.85 -7.50 -0.53
CA VAL A 63 10.99 -6.78 -1.09
C VAL A 63 11.36 -5.61 -0.18
N GLY A 64 12.62 -5.51 0.22
CA GLY A 64 13.02 -4.46 1.14
C GLY A 64 14.52 -4.17 1.19
N TYR A 65 14.87 -3.08 1.85
CA TYR A 65 16.23 -2.83 2.30
C TYR A 65 16.59 -3.78 3.44
N ASN A 66 17.80 -4.32 3.47
CA ASN A 66 18.25 -5.32 4.45
C ASN A 66 17.85 -4.96 5.89
N ARG A 67 18.16 -3.71 6.32
CA ARG A 67 17.85 -3.24 7.67
C ARG A 67 16.35 -3.11 7.97
N TYR A 68 15.53 -2.92 6.95
CA TYR A 68 14.07 -2.84 7.14
C TYR A 68 13.48 -4.24 7.27
N LEU A 69 14.01 -5.20 6.54
CA LEU A 69 13.62 -6.60 6.67
C LEU A 69 13.98 -7.18 8.05
N ASP A 70 15.08 -6.69 8.67
CA ASP A 70 15.44 -7.03 10.06
C ASP A 70 14.39 -6.58 11.10
N LEU A 71 13.50 -5.63 10.74
CA LEU A 71 12.40 -5.15 11.59
C LEU A 71 11.11 -5.96 11.45
N VAL A 72 11.01 -6.79 10.41
CA VAL A 72 9.84 -7.63 10.15
C VAL A 72 9.94 -8.88 11.03
N ASP A 73 8.83 -9.27 11.63
CA ASP A 73 8.75 -10.54 12.37
C ASP A 73 9.17 -11.70 11.46
N PRO A 74 10.15 -12.54 11.87
CA PRO A 74 10.58 -13.69 11.08
C PRO A 74 9.45 -14.64 10.66
N GLU A 75 8.38 -14.75 11.47
CA GLU A 75 7.20 -15.54 11.14
C GLU A 75 6.47 -15.00 9.89
N LEU A 76 6.50 -13.68 9.67
CA LEU A 76 5.90 -13.05 8.49
C LEU A 76 6.77 -13.18 7.23
N LEU A 77 8.04 -13.57 7.37
CA LEU A 77 8.96 -13.83 6.26
C LEU A 77 9.03 -15.32 5.90
N ALA A 78 8.55 -16.20 6.78
CA ALA A 78 8.60 -17.63 6.58
C ALA A 78 7.82 -18.03 5.32
N ASP A 79 8.37 -18.97 4.56
CA ASP A 79 7.78 -19.56 3.34
C ASP A 79 7.48 -18.55 2.22
N LYS A 80 8.12 -17.36 2.25
CA LYS A 80 7.95 -16.31 1.24
C LYS A 80 9.22 -16.09 0.43
N ILE A 81 9.04 -15.54 -0.77
CA ILE A 81 10.15 -15.04 -1.57
C ILE A 81 10.60 -13.71 -0.93
N VAL A 82 11.80 -13.67 -0.38
CA VAL A 82 12.36 -12.46 0.22
C VAL A 82 13.49 -11.92 -0.65
N PHE A 83 13.29 -10.73 -1.21
CA PHE A 83 14.35 -10.02 -1.92
C PHE A 83 14.86 -8.87 -1.06
N SER A 84 16.11 -8.97 -0.65
CA SER A 84 16.79 -7.94 0.13
C SER A 84 17.89 -7.29 -0.70
N SER A 85 18.09 -5.99 -0.56
CA SER A 85 19.16 -5.26 -1.22
C SER A 85 19.76 -4.18 -0.32
N PRO A 86 21.04 -3.79 -0.55
CA PRO A 86 21.67 -2.72 0.21
C PRO A 86 21.05 -1.35 -0.12
N MET A 87 21.47 -0.33 0.61
CA MET A 87 21.16 1.07 0.31
C MET A 87 21.65 1.45 -1.10
N THR A 88 21.04 2.44 -1.72
CA THR A 88 21.31 2.90 -3.09
C THR A 88 20.85 1.95 -4.22
N LYS A 89 20.04 0.93 -3.88
CA LYS A 89 19.48 -0.03 -4.83
C LYS A 89 17.94 0.07 -4.92
N GLU A 90 17.40 1.28 -4.70
CA GLU A 90 15.96 1.52 -4.66
C GLU A 90 15.28 1.20 -6.00
N VAL A 91 15.89 1.58 -7.12
CA VAL A 91 15.36 1.32 -8.47
C VAL A 91 15.38 -0.17 -8.78
N GLU A 92 16.46 -0.88 -8.43
CA GLU A 92 16.57 -2.33 -8.61
C GLU A 92 15.52 -3.06 -7.75
N ARG A 93 15.32 -2.62 -6.52
CA ARG A 93 14.32 -3.12 -5.59
C ARG A 93 12.91 -2.93 -6.13
N THR A 94 12.61 -1.75 -6.67
CA THR A 94 11.32 -1.46 -7.31
C THR A 94 11.08 -2.34 -8.53
N ALA A 95 12.09 -2.47 -9.41
CA ALA A 95 11.98 -3.31 -10.59
C ALA A 95 11.69 -4.77 -10.22
N GLN A 96 12.40 -5.31 -9.22
CA GLN A 96 12.20 -6.68 -8.76
C GLN A 96 10.80 -6.90 -8.18
N ALA A 97 10.27 -5.93 -7.42
CA ALA A 97 8.92 -6.02 -6.87
C ALA A 97 7.85 -6.01 -7.97
N VAL A 98 8.02 -5.15 -8.96
CA VAL A 98 7.13 -5.09 -10.13
C VAL A 98 7.18 -6.39 -10.92
N ASP A 99 8.38 -6.97 -11.13
CA ASP A 99 8.54 -8.24 -11.84
C ASP A 99 7.81 -9.39 -11.12
N TYR A 100 7.87 -9.45 -9.79
CA TYR A 100 7.12 -10.45 -9.02
C TYR A 100 5.60 -10.24 -9.16
N ALA A 101 5.12 -9.00 -9.06
CA ALA A 101 3.70 -8.69 -9.23
C ALA A 101 3.21 -9.04 -10.64
N LEU A 102 3.99 -8.76 -11.70
CA LEU A 102 3.66 -9.15 -13.07
C LEU A 102 3.63 -10.67 -13.26
N GLN A 103 4.35 -11.44 -12.42
CA GLN A 103 4.30 -12.90 -12.41
C GLN A 103 3.08 -13.46 -11.64
N GLY A 104 2.20 -12.60 -11.15
CA GLY A 104 0.98 -13.00 -10.42
C GLY A 104 1.18 -13.17 -8.91
N LEU A 105 2.31 -12.69 -8.34
CA LEU A 105 2.59 -12.79 -6.92
C LEU A 105 2.16 -11.51 -6.20
N ASP A 106 1.31 -11.62 -5.18
CA ASP A 106 1.06 -10.52 -4.26
C ASP A 106 2.38 -10.14 -3.57
N THR A 107 2.86 -8.94 -3.85
CA THR A 107 4.22 -8.50 -3.51
C THR A 107 4.18 -7.27 -2.61
N CYS A 108 4.84 -7.34 -1.45
CA CYS A 108 5.01 -6.22 -0.54
C CYS A 108 6.37 -5.55 -0.73
N VAL A 109 6.39 -4.23 -0.88
CA VAL A 109 7.59 -3.39 -0.77
C VAL A 109 7.58 -2.70 0.58
N VAL A 110 8.57 -2.98 1.42
CA VAL A 110 8.61 -2.47 2.79
C VAL A 110 9.52 -1.25 2.94
N SER A 111 9.05 -0.27 3.71
CA SER A 111 9.80 0.91 4.15
C SER A 111 9.75 1.04 5.67
N SER A 112 10.80 1.54 6.30
CA SER A 112 10.74 1.98 7.70
C SER A 112 9.86 3.22 7.84
N GLY A 113 9.19 3.39 8.96
CA GLY A 113 8.28 4.51 9.18
C GLY A 113 7.07 4.45 8.27
N ASP A 114 6.84 5.52 7.54
CA ASP A 114 5.79 5.65 6.53
C ASP A 114 6.37 5.52 5.12
N SER A 115 5.69 4.78 4.24
CA SER A 115 6.17 4.54 2.88
C SER A 115 6.13 5.77 1.97
N GLY A 116 5.35 6.80 2.31
CA GLY A 116 5.22 8.07 1.57
C GLY A 116 6.15 9.17 2.09
N ILE A 117 6.73 9.02 3.30
CA ILE A 117 7.64 10.00 3.89
C ILE A 117 9.07 9.49 3.81
N TYR A 118 9.82 9.96 2.81
CA TYR A 118 11.18 9.47 2.47
C TYR A 118 11.25 7.96 2.23
N GLY A 119 10.11 7.33 1.94
CA GLY A 119 9.97 5.90 1.67
C GLY A 119 9.90 5.56 0.18
N MET A 120 9.51 4.33 -0.12
CA MET A 120 9.53 3.78 -1.47
C MET A 120 8.33 4.18 -2.34
N ALA A 121 7.24 4.72 -1.75
CA ALA A 121 5.98 4.90 -2.48
C ALA A 121 6.13 5.84 -3.70
N GLY A 122 6.81 6.97 -3.52
CA GLY A 122 7.03 7.91 -4.63
C GLY A 122 7.83 7.28 -5.78
N LEU A 123 8.88 6.54 -5.47
CA LEU A 123 9.71 5.89 -6.49
C LEU A 123 8.95 4.77 -7.23
N VAL A 124 8.12 4.01 -6.52
CA VAL A 124 7.28 2.96 -7.14
C VAL A 124 6.29 3.58 -8.10
N LEU A 125 5.58 4.64 -7.69
CA LEU A 125 4.65 5.37 -8.56
C LEU A 125 5.35 5.89 -9.83
N GLU A 126 6.49 6.57 -9.66
CA GLU A 126 7.27 7.10 -10.78
C GLU A 126 7.77 5.98 -11.71
N TYR A 127 8.17 4.84 -11.16
CA TYR A 127 8.61 3.69 -11.96
C TYR A 127 7.47 3.10 -12.80
N LEU A 128 6.28 2.92 -12.19
CA LEU A 128 5.10 2.40 -12.90
C LEU A 128 4.66 3.34 -14.02
N GLU A 129 4.61 4.64 -13.77
CA GLU A 129 4.28 5.65 -14.77
C GLU A 129 5.26 5.62 -15.94
N ARG A 130 6.58 5.63 -15.66
CA ARG A 130 7.61 5.57 -16.71
C ARG A 130 7.57 4.30 -17.56
N LYS A 131 7.06 3.21 -16.99
CA LYS A 131 6.93 1.92 -17.68
C LYS A 131 5.55 1.70 -18.29
N ASN A 132 4.62 2.65 -18.14
CA ASN A 132 3.20 2.53 -18.53
C ASN A 132 2.53 1.28 -17.90
N LEU A 133 2.84 0.98 -16.64
CA LEU A 133 2.32 -0.16 -15.90
C LEU A 133 1.24 0.24 -14.87
N ASP A 134 0.97 1.52 -14.69
CA ASP A 134 0.00 2.08 -13.75
C ASP A 134 -1.43 1.60 -13.95
N GLN A 135 -1.78 1.21 -15.19
CA GLN A 135 -3.09 0.64 -15.55
C GLN A 135 -3.10 -0.91 -15.55
N HIS A 136 -1.96 -1.55 -15.31
CA HIS A 136 -1.79 -2.99 -15.44
C HIS A 136 -1.56 -3.71 -14.12
N LEU A 137 -1.20 -2.95 -13.08
CA LEU A 137 -0.95 -3.47 -11.73
C LEU A 137 -1.87 -2.81 -10.73
N ASP A 138 -2.47 -3.60 -9.87
CA ASP A 138 -3.19 -3.12 -8.70
C ASP A 138 -2.18 -2.68 -7.64
N LEU A 139 -2.02 -1.36 -7.49
CA LEU A 139 -1.10 -0.74 -6.52
C LEU A 139 -1.86 -0.27 -5.29
N GLU A 140 -1.48 -0.81 -4.13
CA GLU A 140 -1.96 -0.38 -2.82
C GLU A 140 -0.82 0.29 -2.03
N ILE A 141 -1.09 1.44 -1.41
CA ILE A 141 -0.14 2.12 -0.51
C ILE A 141 -0.72 2.09 0.90
N ILE A 142 -0.03 1.41 1.80
CA ILE A 142 -0.43 1.30 3.21
C ILE A 142 0.49 2.21 4.04
N PRO A 143 -0.06 3.22 4.74
CA PRO A 143 0.72 4.11 5.57
C PRO A 143 1.28 3.41 6.81
N GLY A 144 2.37 3.95 7.34
CA GLY A 144 2.95 3.55 8.63
C GLY A 144 3.11 4.75 9.56
N ILE A 145 3.46 4.50 10.81
CA ILE A 145 3.79 5.57 11.77
C ILE A 145 5.17 6.13 11.42
N PRO A 146 5.27 7.39 10.97
CA PRO A 146 6.54 7.98 10.58
C PRO A 146 7.47 8.18 11.78
N ALA A 147 8.79 8.06 11.56
CA ALA A 147 9.79 8.21 12.62
C ALA A 147 9.70 9.55 13.35
N LEU A 148 9.32 10.60 12.65
CA LEU A 148 9.13 11.93 13.25
C LEU A 148 8.04 11.93 14.34
N ALA A 149 6.90 11.26 14.12
CA ALA A 149 5.82 11.18 15.09
C ALA A 149 6.22 10.31 16.30
N ALA A 150 6.89 9.18 16.05
CA ALA A 150 7.38 8.30 17.10
C ALA A 150 8.46 9.00 17.96
N ALA A 151 9.40 9.71 17.35
CA ALA A 151 10.43 10.47 18.05
C ALA A 151 9.82 11.62 18.88
N ALA A 152 8.86 12.36 18.33
CA ALA A 152 8.16 13.43 19.03
C ALA A 152 7.43 12.90 20.28
N ALA A 153 6.79 11.74 20.19
CA ALA A 153 6.12 11.10 21.31
C ALA A 153 7.11 10.67 22.40
N LEU A 154 8.21 10.03 22.03
CA LEU A 154 9.24 9.58 22.98
C LEU A 154 9.94 10.73 23.71
N LEU A 155 10.14 11.87 23.00
CA LEU A 155 10.78 13.05 23.59
C LEU A 155 9.83 13.95 24.35
N GLY A 156 8.52 13.66 24.38
CA GLY A 156 7.52 14.53 24.97
C GLY A 156 7.40 15.89 24.24
N ALA A 157 7.72 15.93 22.96
CA ALA A 157 7.71 17.11 22.10
C ALA A 157 6.63 16.99 21.01
N PRO A 158 5.33 17.08 21.36
CA PRO A 158 4.25 16.88 20.41
C PRO A 158 4.28 17.95 19.29
N LEU A 159 3.96 17.50 18.08
CA LEU A 159 3.92 18.35 16.87
C LEU A 159 2.57 19.11 16.82
N MET A 160 2.39 20.10 17.66
CA MET A 160 1.10 20.81 17.83
C MET A 160 0.89 21.97 16.87
N HIS A 161 1.95 22.47 16.28
CA HIS A 161 1.96 23.61 15.36
C HIS A 161 2.68 23.24 14.06
N ASP A 162 2.97 24.23 13.24
CA ASP A 162 3.70 24.06 12.00
C ASP A 162 5.09 23.44 12.26
N PHE A 163 5.45 22.46 11.46
CA PHE A 163 6.77 21.82 11.49
C PHE A 163 7.28 21.56 10.08
N ALA A 164 8.58 21.39 9.95
CA ALA A 164 9.23 20.96 8.72
C ALA A 164 10.05 19.70 8.96
N SER A 165 10.01 18.77 8.01
CA SER A 165 10.89 17.58 7.97
C SER A 165 11.87 17.74 6.83
N ILE A 166 13.16 17.60 7.12
CA ILE A 166 14.26 17.76 6.15
C ILE A 166 15.10 16.50 6.21
N SER A 167 15.34 15.89 5.04
CA SER A 167 16.32 14.83 4.88
C SER A 167 17.71 15.44 4.66
N LEU A 168 18.71 14.96 5.40
CA LEU A 168 20.10 15.38 5.31
C LEU A 168 20.91 14.43 4.41
#